data_1a9c199eab227e03c74b2bfa71e236a8
#
_entry.id   1a9c199eab227e03c74b2bfa71e236a8
#
_cell.length_a   1.000
_cell.length_b   1.000
_cell.length_c   1.000
_cell.angle_alpha   90.00
_cell.angle_beta   90.00
_cell.angle_gamma   90.00
#
_symmetry.space_group_name_H-M   'P 1'
#
loop_
_entity.id
_entity.type
_entity.pdbx_description
1 polymer ?
#
loop_
_entity_poly.entity_id
_entity_poly.type
_entity_poly.pdbx_seq_one_letter_code
_entity_poly.pdbx_strand_id
1 'polypeptide(L)'
;MNHKSGFNALSRTTSHRRAMLRNMVTSLFRYERITTTKAKAQEVRKAAEKLITRAKVDSVHNRREAAKFIQDEIILAKLFTNIGLRMKDRNGGYTRMLKLGFRQGDAADIVILELVDYQLDSDKKSSKKDDKKKADSKKSTSKKDRKSTRLNSSHAPL
;
A
#
# COMPACT_ATOMS: atom_id res chain seq x y z
N MET A 1 14.92 -8.85 34.23
CA MET A 1 13.61 -9.32 34.76
C MET A 1 12.75 -9.77 33.58
N ASN A 2 12.28 -10.99 33.57
CA ASN A 2 11.40 -11.50 32.50
C ASN A 2 9.93 -11.35 32.94
N HIS A 3 9.26 -10.29 32.50
CA HIS A 3 7.87 -10.00 32.84
C HIS A 3 6.85 -10.62 31.86
N LYS A 4 7.30 -11.47 30.92
CA LYS A 4 6.47 -12.16 29.90
C LYS A 4 5.57 -11.21 29.05
N SER A 5 5.82 -9.89 29.09
CA SER A 5 5.10 -8.89 28.29
C SER A 5 5.69 -8.83 26.89
N GLY A 6 4.98 -9.40 25.90
CA GLY A 6 5.41 -9.40 24.51
C GLY A 6 5.25 -8.07 23.77
N PHE A 7 5.12 -6.94 24.47
CA PHE A 7 4.88 -5.62 23.87
C PHE A 7 5.63 -4.50 24.61
N ASN A 8 5.89 -3.39 23.92
CA ASN A 8 6.40 -2.16 24.51
C ASN A 8 5.25 -1.31 25.08
N ALA A 9 5.36 -0.90 26.35
CA ALA A 9 4.36 -0.04 26.98
C ALA A 9 4.33 1.37 26.38
N LEU A 10 5.45 1.86 25.82
CA LEU A 10 5.64 3.17 25.20
C LEU A 10 5.33 4.33 26.16
N SER A 11 5.51 4.12 27.46
CA SER A 11 5.18 5.07 28.54
C SER A 11 3.75 5.61 28.45
N ARG A 12 2.78 4.75 28.11
CA ARG A 12 1.36 5.11 27.93
C ARG A 12 0.44 4.17 28.68
N THR A 13 -0.71 4.70 29.13
CA THR A 13 -1.81 3.88 29.63
C THR A 13 -2.33 2.94 28.53
N THR A 14 -2.99 1.87 28.93
CA THR A 14 -3.47 0.84 27.96
C THR A 14 -4.45 1.43 26.94
N SER A 15 -5.36 2.30 27.36
CA SER A 15 -6.32 2.98 26.47
C SER A 15 -5.63 3.89 25.45
N HIS A 16 -4.74 4.75 25.94
CA HIS A 16 -3.97 5.65 25.08
C HIS A 16 -3.07 4.88 24.08
N ARG A 17 -2.42 3.81 24.52
CA ARG A 17 -1.61 2.97 23.63
C ARG A 17 -2.45 2.32 22.54
N ARG A 18 -3.64 1.78 22.88
CA ARG A 18 -4.56 1.20 21.89
C ARG A 18 -5.02 2.23 20.86
N ALA A 19 -5.41 3.43 21.31
CA ALA A 19 -5.82 4.51 20.42
C ALA A 19 -4.68 4.94 19.50
N MET A 20 -3.46 5.11 20.04
CA MET A 20 -2.28 5.44 19.23
C MET A 20 -2.00 4.38 18.17
N LEU A 21 -2.03 3.09 18.51
CA LEU A 21 -1.79 2.01 17.55
C LEU A 21 -2.86 1.97 16.46
N ARG A 22 -4.15 2.15 16.81
CA ARG A 22 -5.24 2.25 15.82
C ARG A 22 -4.98 3.37 14.82
N ASN A 23 -4.70 4.58 15.30
CA ASN A 23 -4.46 5.74 14.46
C ASN A 23 -3.24 5.54 13.54
N MET A 24 -2.14 4.99 14.07
CA MET A 24 -0.93 4.76 13.29
C MET A 24 -1.11 3.68 12.23
N VAL A 25 -1.83 2.59 12.53
CA VAL A 25 -2.13 1.54 11.56
C VAL A 25 -3.07 2.04 10.47
N THR A 26 -4.09 2.82 10.85
CA THR A 26 -4.99 3.47 9.87
C THR A 26 -4.21 4.40 8.95
N SER A 27 -3.29 5.21 9.49
CA SER A 27 -2.41 6.07 8.70
C SER A 27 -1.47 5.26 7.80
N LEU A 28 -0.91 4.15 8.30
CA LEU A 28 -0.07 3.25 7.49
C LEU A 28 -0.85 2.68 6.29
N PHE A 29 -2.07 2.22 6.48
CA PHE A 29 -2.87 1.69 5.36
C PHE A 29 -3.37 2.79 4.41
N ARG A 30 -3.59 4.01 4.92
CA ARG A 30 -3.97 5.16 4.09
C ARG A 30 -2.86 5.58 3.14
N TYR A 31 -1.66 5.83 3.69
CA TYR A 31 -0.51 6.39 2.97
C TYR A 31 0.51 5.33 2.53
N GLU A 32 0.38 4.09 3.00
CA GLU A 32 1.28 2.95 2.76
C GLU A 32 2.71 3.17 3.27
N ARG A 33 3.02 4.37 3.79
CA ARG A 33 4.31 4.78 4.33
C ARG A 33 4.12 5.83 5.42
N ILE A 34 4.76 5.62 6.58
CA ILE A 34 4.74 6.58 7.70
C ILE A 34 6.12 6.72 8.31
N THR A 35 6.44 7.92 8.81
CA THR A 35 7.68 8.18 9.56
C THR A 35 7.35 8.25 11.05
N THR A 36 8.10 7.50 11.87
CA THR A 36 7.87 7.44 13.30
C THR A 36 9.11 6.96 14.06
N THR A 37 9.05 6.91 15.39
CA THR A 37 10.15 6.37 16.19
C THR A 37 10.18 4.84 16.10
N LYS A 38 11.39 4.27 16.19
CA LYS A 38 11.65 2.82 16.09
C LYS A 38 10.77 1.98 17.04
N ALA A 39 10.66 2.38 18.29
CA ALA A 39 9.85 1.67 19.28
C ALA A 39 8.36 1.63 18.91
N LYS A 40 7.80 2.75 18.42
CA LYS A 40 6.41 2.79 17.91
C LYS A 40 6.25 1.95 16.66
N ALA A 41 7.18 2.05 15.70
CA ALA A 41 7.14 1.27 14.46
C ALA A 41 7.09 -0.23 14.72
N GLN A 42 7.86 -0.73 15.70
CA GLN A 42 7.86 -2.15 16.07
C GLN A 42 6.49 -2.64 16.53
N GLU A 43 5.79 -1.87 17.34
CA GLU A 43 4.45 -2.24 17.82
C GLU A 43 3.38 -2.09 16.72
N VAL A 44 3.45 -1.02 15.91
CA VAL A 44 2.57 -0.83 14.74
C VAL A 44 2.73 -1.96 13.74
N ARG A 45 3.96 -2.40 13.47
CA ARG A 45 4.27 -3.54 12.61
C ARG A 45 3.51 -4.79 13.04
N LYS A 46 3.60 -5.17 14.32
CA LYS A 46 2.90 -6.36 14.86
C LYS A 46 1.39 -6.29 14.64
N ALA A 47 0.79 -5.12 14.85
CA ALA A 47 -0.64 -4.92 14.67
C ALA A 47 -1.03 -4.93 13.17
N ALA A 48 -0.29 -4.23 12.33
CA ALA A 48 -0.54 -4.15 10.90
C ALA A 48 -0.42 -5.53 10.22
N GLU A 49 0.61 -6.30 10.53
CA GLU A 49 0.83 -7.62 9.93
C GLU A 49 -0.30 -8.60 10.28
N LYS A 50 -0.84 -8.57 11.51
CA LYS A 50 -2.02 -9.37 11.87
C LYS A 50 -3.25 -9.02 11.05
N LEU A 51 -3.47 -7.73 10.79
CA LEU A 51 -4.61 -7.26 9.99
C LEU A 51 -4.46 -7.62 8.51
N ILE A 52 -3.25 -7.51 7.95
CA ILE A 52 -2.97 -7.91 6.57
C ILE A 52 -3.17 -9.42 6.40
N THR A 53 -2.69 -10.24 7.34
CA THR A 53 -2.91 -11.69 7.29
C THR A 53 -4.41 -12.05 7.26
N ARG A 54 -5.24 -11.36 8.05
CA ARG A 54 -6.70 -11.54 8.02
C ARG A 54 -7.31 -11.07 6.70
N ALA A 55 -6.80 -9.98 6.14
CA ALA A 55 -7.34 -9.40 4.92
C ALA A 55 -7.08 -10.24 3.66
N LYS A 56 -6.18 -11.21 3.70
CA LYS A 56 -5.96 -12.17 2.61
C LYS A 56 -7.18 -13.03 2.30
N VAL A 57 -8.00 -13.30 3.32
CA VAL A 57 -9.25 -14.04 3.17
C VAL A 57 -10.40 -13.08 3.43
N ASP A 58 -11.05 -12.64 2.35
CA ASP A 58 -12.19 -11.74 2.44
C ASP A 58 -13.44 -12.50 2.89
N SER A 59 -13.74 -12.42 4.18
CA SER A 59 -14.96 -12.94 4.78
C SER A 59 -15.60 -11.91 5.68
N VAL A 60 -16.92 -12.01 5.87
CA VAL A 60 -17.68 -11.13 6.77
C VAL A 60 -17.10 -11.16 8.18
N HIS A 61 -16.68 -12.33 8.65
CA HIS A 61 -16.03 -12.48 9.95
C HIS A 61 -14.74 -11.67 10.03
N ASN A 62 -13.85 -11.83 9.06
CA ASN A 62 -12.57 -11.12 9.03
C ASN A 62 -12.74 -9.60 8.92
N ARG A 63 -13.73 -9.15 8.13
CA ARG A 63 -14.08 -7.72 8.05
C ARG A 63 -14.56 -7.17 9.39
N ARG A 64 -15.43 -7.87 10.10
CA ARG A 64 -15.92 -7.49 11.44
C ARG A 64 -14.78 -7.43 12.47
N GLU A 65 -13.87 -8.40 12.46
CA GLU A 65 -12.71 -8.42 13.34
C GLU A 65 -11.74 -7.27 13.04
N ALA A 66 -11.50 -6.95 11.77
CA ALA A 66 -10.66 -5.82 11.38
C ALA A 66 -11.32 -4.48 11.74
N ALA A 67 -12.64 -4.35 11.61
CA ALA A 67 -13.40 -3.16 11.96
C ALA A 67 -13.33 -2.81 13.45
N LYS A 68 -13.14 -3.78 14.34
CA LYS A 68 -12.88 -3.53 15.78
C LYS A 68 -11.60 -2.71 15.99
N PHE A 69 -10.68 -2.74 15.05
CA PHE A 69 -9.40 -2.03 15.12
C PHE A 69 -9.37 -0.79 14.22
N ILE A 70 -9.82 -0.91 12.96
CA ILE A 70 -9.86 0.18 11.98
C ILE A 70 -11.31 0.70 11.93
N GLN A 71 -11.52 1.94 12.41
CA GLN A 71 -12.84 2.57 12.44
C GLN A 71 -13.21 3.26 11.13
N ASP A 72 -12.23 3.54 10.26
CA ASP A 72 -12.43 4.20 8.97
C ASP A 72 -12.81 3.15 7.92
N GLU A 73 -14.06 3.22 7.43
CA GLU A 73 -14.64 2.28 6.47
C GLU A 73 -13.89 2.30 5.13
N ILE A 74 -13.44 3.47 4.69
CA ILE A 74 -12.69 3.61 3.42
C ILE A 74 -11.36 2.85 3.51
N ILE A 75 -10.66 2.99 4.64
CA ILE A 75 -9.40 2.31 4.86
C ILE A 75 -9.62 0.80 5.07
N LEU A 76 -10.70 0.42 5.74
CA LEU A 76 -11.09 -0.97 5.88
C LEU A 76 -11.36 -1.60 4.50
N ALA A 77 -12.11 -0.94 3.64
CA ALA A 77 -12.33 -1.38 2.27
C ALA A 77 -11.00 -1.51 1.51
N LYS A 78 -10.13 -0.48 1.53
CA LYS A 78 -8.79 -0.51 0.92
C LYS A 78 -7.96 -1.70 1.41
N LEU A 79 -8.04 -2.03 2.69
CA LEU A 79 -7.30 -3.16 3.26
C LEU A 79 -7.69 -4.49 2.60
N PHE A 80 -8.98 -4.76 2.40
CA PHE A 80 -9.46 -6.04 1.82
C PHE A 80 -9.39 -6.05 0.29
N THR A 81 -9.75 -4.95 -0.39
CA THR A 81 -9.84 -4.91 -1.86
C THR A 81 -8.50 -4.70 -2.54
N ASN A 82 -7.52 -4.08 -1.88
CA ASN A 82 -6.25 -3.72 -2.48
C ASN A 82 -5.07 -4.41 -1.76
N ILE A 83 -4.84 -4.06 -0.49
CA ILE A 83 -3.64 -4.50 0.25
C ILE A 83 -3.64 -6.02 0.46
N GLY A 84 -4.78 -6.60 0.86
CA GLY A 84 -4.92 -8.04 1.07
C GLY A 84 -4.64 -8.85 -0.19
N LEU A 85 -5.14 -8.39 -1.34
CA LEU A 85 -4.91 -9.05 -2.63
C LEU A 85 -3.45 -8.98 -3.07
N ARG A 86 -2.81 -7.81 -2.95
CA ARG A 86 -1.38 -7.64 -3.30
C ARG A 86 -0.46 -8.53 -2.46
N MET A 87 -0.84 -8.78 -1.21
CA MET A 87 -0.03 -9.57 -0.25
C MET A 87 -0.40 -11.06 -0.21
N LYS A 88 -1.29 -11.54 -1.11
CA LYS A 88 -1.86 -12.88 -1.04
C LYS A 88 -0.80 -13.98 -1.04
N ASP A 89 0.20 -13.86 -1.91
CA ASP A 89 1.24 -14.88 -2.11
C ASP A 89 2.38 -14.82 -1.07
N ARG A 90 2.44 -13.74 -0.28
CA ARG A 90 3.50 -13.54 0.71
C ARG A 90 3.09 -14.12 2.06
N ASN A 91 3.90 -15.03 2.64
CA ASN A 91 3.60 -15.71 3.90
C ASN A 91 3.92 -14.91 5.17
N GLY A 92 4.27 -13.62 5.06
CA GLY A 92 4.58 -12.73 6.19
C GLY A 92 5.57 -11.65 5.80
N GLY A 93 5.95 -10.78 6.76
CA GLY A 93 6.87 -9.69 6.49
C GLY A 93 6.32 -8.69 5.47
N TYR A 94 5.07 -8.28 5.65
CA TYR A 94 4.38 -7.36 4.73
C TYR A 94 4.87 -5.92 4.85
N THR A 95 5.62 -5.62 5.90
CA THR A 95 6.12 -4.28 6.20
C THR A 95 7.63 -4.26 6.28
N ARG A 96 8.22 -3.13 5.88
CA ARG A 96 9.65 -2.86 5.94
C ARG A 96 9.93 -1.63 6.78
N MET A 97 10.98 -1.66 7.60
CA MET A 97 11.46 -0.52 8.37
C MET A 97 12.79 -0.03 7.81
N LEU A 98 12.85 1.24 7.42
CA LEU A 98 14.05 1.92 6.94
C LEU A 98 14.50 2.91 8.02
N LYS A 99 15.75 2.82 8.47
CA LYS A 99 16.33 3.75 9.45
C LYS A 99 16.64 5.07 8.76
N LEU A 100 16.21 6.19 9.35
CA LEU A 100 16.51 7.54 8.87
C LEU A 100 17.62 8.22 9.66
N GLY A 101 17.86 7.80 10.91
CA GLY A 101 18.80 8.43 11.82
C GLY A 101 18.12 8.92 13.10
N PHE A 102 18.72 9.91 13.73
CA PHE A 102 18.27 10.44 15.01
C PHE A 102 17.47 11.73 14.82
N ARG A 103 16.46 11.93 15.65
CA ARG A 103 15.68 13.18 15.70
C ARG A 103 16.49 14.27 16.40
N GLN A 104 16.48 15.49 15.84
CA GLN A 104 17.05 16.63 16.51
C GLN A 104 16.30 16.92 17.83
N GLY A 105 17.04 17.28 18.88
CA GLY A 105 16.53 17.62 20.20
C GLY A 105 16.59 16.47 21.19
N ASP A 106 16.06 15.27 20.88
CA ASP A 106 15.98 14.13 21.82
C ASP A 106 16.75 12.88 21.38
N ALA A 107 17.45 12.95 20.25
CA ALA A 107 18.21 11.84 19.67
C ALA A 107 17.42 10.52 19.53
N ALA A 108 16.09 10.58 19.42
CA ALA A 108 15.27 9.39 19.24
C ALA A 108 15.49 8.76 17.84
N ASP A 109 15.65 7.43 17.78
CA ASP A 109 15.72 6.67 16.52
C ASP A 109 14.47 6.88 15.67
N ILE A 110 14.59 7.50 14.51
CA ILE A 110 13.52 7.69 13.53
C ILE A 110 13.62 6.64 12.44
N VAL A 111 12.47 6.06 12.10
CA VAL A 111 12.34 5.08 11.03
C VAL A 111 11.14 5.39 10.13
N ILE A 112 11.26 4.98 8.89
CA ILE A 112 10.13 4.86 7.97
C ILE A 112 9.60 3.44 8.10
N LEU A 113 8.31 3.30 8.35
CA LEU A 113 7.58 2.05 8.24
C LEU A 113 6.72 2.11 6.99
N GLU A 114 6.94 1.17 6.08
CA GLU A 114 6.23 1.12 4.79
C GLU A 114 5.77 -0.31 4.45
N LEU A 115 4.79 -0.42 3.57
CA LEU A 115 4.44 -1.71 2.96
C LEU A 115 5.55 -2.10 1.96
N VAL A 116 5.85 -3.39 1.86
CA VAL A 116 6.93 -3.89 0.98
C VAL A 116 6.66 -3.55 -0.49
N ASP A 117 5.39 -3.51 -0.91
CA ASP A 117 4.96 -3.17 -2.26
C ASP A 117 4.76 -1.67 -2.49
N TYR A 118 5.20 -0.84 -1.53
CA TYR A 118 5.11 0.61 -1.69
C TYR A 118 5.95 1.06 -2.89
N GLN A 119 5.30 1.70 -3.86
CA GLN A 119 5.95 2.33 -5.01
C GLN A 119 5.98 3.84 -4.80
N LEU A 120 7.15 4.43 -5.00
CA LEU A 120 7.30 5.88 -4.99
C LEU A 120 6.49 6.49 -6.15
N ASP A 121 5.92 7.67 -5.95
CA ASP A 121 5.11 8.34 -6.98
C ASP A 121 5.90 8.70 -8.25
N SER A 122 7.24 8.71 -8.20
CA SER A 122 8.14 8.78 -9.36
C SER A 122 7.93 7.62 -10.32
N ASP A 123 7.74 6.40 -9.79
CA ASP A 123 7.61 5.20 -10.61
C ASP A 123 6.21 5.09 -11.25
N LYS A 124 5.19 5.69 -10.61
CA LYS A 124 3.83 5.81 -11.18
C LYS A 124 3.76 6.75 -12.38
N LYS A 125 4.67 7.75 -12.46
CA LYS A 125 4.73 8.67 -13.62
C LYS A 125 5.45 8.05 -14.81
N SER A 126 6.43 7.17 -14.61
CA SER A 126 7.13 6.46 -15.68
C SER A 126 6.24 5.41 -16.34
N SER A 127 5.55 4.58 -15.56
CA SER A 127 4.65 3.55 -16.10
C SER A 127 3.48 4.11 -16.91
N LYS A 128 2.90 5.26 -16.48
CA LYS A 128 1.85 5.95 -17.25
C LYS A 128 2.34 6.59 -18.55
N LYS A 129 3.64 6.93 -18.67
CA LYS A 129 4.22 7.43 -19.92
C LYS A 129 4.45 6.32 -20.93
N ASP A 130 4.81 5.13 -20.48
CA ASP A 130 5.06 3.97 -21.35
C ASP A 130 3.77 3.39 -21.91
N ASP A 131 2.69 3.34 -21.11
CA ASP A 131 1.36 2.94 -21.55
C ASP A 131 0.78 3.92 -22.58
N LYS A 132 1.01 5.24 -22.40
CA LYS A 132 0.55 6.26 -23.35
C LYS A 132 1.31 6.21 -24.68
N LYS A 133 2.63 5.91 -24.66
CA LYS A 133 3.42 5.69 -25.86
C LYS A 133 3.01 4.44 -26.64
N LYS A 134 2.65 3.35 -25.95
CA LYS A 134 2.13 2.13 -26.57
C LYS A 134 0.74 2.32 -27.19
N ALA A 135 -0.11 3.17 -26.59
CA ALA A 135 -1.44 3.47 -27.13
C ALA A 135 -1.35 4.35 -28.39
N ASP A 136 -0.47 5.34 -28.41
CA ASP A 136 -0.27 6.21 -29.58
C ASP A 136 0.40 5.50 -30.76
N SER A 137 1.33 4.57 -30.51
CA SER A 137 1.94 3.76 -31.57
C SER A 137 0.95 2.79 -32.23
N LYS A 138 -0.02 2.22 -31.47
CA LYS A 138 -1.10 1.39 -32.03
C LYS A 138 -2.11 2.20 -32.85
N LYS A 139 -2.30 3.49 -32.51
CA LYS A 139 -3.24 4.34 -33.23
C LYS A 139 -2.67 4.87 -34.55
N SER A 140 -1.36 4.99 -34.68
CA SER A 140 -0.68 5.42 -35.92
C SER A 140 -0.62 4.32 -36.97
N THR A 141 -0.46 3.05 -36.58
CA THR A 141 -0.48 1.91 -37.48
C THR A 141 -1.86 1.64 -38.07
N SER A 142 -2.93 1.74 -37.27
CA SER A 142 -4.30 1.54 -37.76
C SER A 142 -4.80 2.64 -38.70
N LYS A 143 -4.16 3.83 -38.69
CA LYS A 143 -4.50 4.94 -39.59
C LYS A 143 -3.81 4.87 -40.96
N LYS A 144 -2.67 4.14 -41.01
CA LYS A 144 -1.90 3.94 -42.25
C LYS A 144 -2.55 2.90 -43.16
N ASP A 145 -3.12 1.83 -42.60
CA ASP A 145 -3.78 0.76 -43.34
C ASP A 145 -5.15 1.20 -43.93
N ARG A 146 -5.83 2.19 -43.34
CA ARG A 146 -7.09 2.73 -43.88
C ARG A 146 -6.89 3.69 -45.04
N LYS A 147 -5.68 4.20 -45.29
CA LYS A 147 -5.41 5.13 -46.39
C LYS A 147 -4.96 4.42 -47.68
N SER A 148 -4.47 3.18 -47.59
CA SER A 148 -4.05 2.38 -48.76
C SER A 148 -5.22 1.69 -49.44
N THR A 149 -6.34 1.42 -48.75
CA THR A 149 -7.53 0.76 -49.31
C THR A 149 -8.49 1.68 -50.04
N ARG A 150 -8.25 3.01 -50.08
CA ARG A 150 -9.13 3.97 -50.78
C ARG A 150 -8.64 4.42 -52.15
N LEU A 151 -7.50 3.94 -52.61
CA LEU A 151 -6.90 4.38 -53.86
C LEU A 151 -7.04 3.37 -55.05
N ASN A 152 -7.79 2.25 -54.85
CA ASN A 152 -7.92 1.22 -55.86
C ASN A 152 -9.36 0.97 -56.36
N SER A 153 -10.23 2.00 -56.28
CA SER A 153 -11.62 1.87 -56.75
C SER A 153 -12.02 3.01 -57.69
N SER A 154 -11.21 3.19 -58.76
CA SER A 154 -11.64 4.02 -59.91
C SER A 154 -10.92 3.56 -61.14
N HIS A 155 -11.35 2.43 -61.72
CA HIS A 155 -11.21 2.12 -63.16
C HIS A 155 -12.25 1.07 -63.51
N ALA A 156 -13.35 1.49 -64.12
CA ALA A 156 -14.20 0.66 -64.94
C ALA A 156 -14.19 1.29 -66.35
N PRO A 157 -13.83 0.54 -67.41
CA PRO A 157 -14.03 0.97 -68.78
C PRO A 157 -15.41 0.58 -69.26
N LEU A 158 -15.84 1.30 -70.23
CA LEU A 158 -16.97 1.17 -71.16
C LEU A 158 -17.40 -0.25 -71.52
#